data_f333343aaf10c7485c007cd9bbb6d3e3
#
_entry.id   f333343aaf10c7485c007cd9bbb6d3e3
#
_cell.length_a   1.000
_cell.length_b   1.000
_cell.length_c   1.000
_cell.angle_alpha   90.00
_cell.angle_beta   90.00
_cell.angle_gamma   90.00
#
_symmetry.space_group_name_H-M   'P 1'
#
loop_
_entity.id
_entity.type
_entity.pdbx_description
1 polymer ?
#
loop_
_entity_poly.entity_id
_entity_poly.type
_entity_poly.pdbx_seq_one_letter_code
_entity_poly.pdbx_strand_id
1 'polypeptide(L)'
;MAAALYKETALDDPSLLEMKSYFNFIATFVGAGIALLSIKYLKINISMLLGAILVLSTNILFSYLYLNPSYLNFISINFLDTIAQSFTAVCFITFLVDLINRKFTAIQYAFLASLVIVPGTIIKGSSGFILEGFGYYNFFILMGVLAIPSVCLCYLLPRNLELNFENIMKIISIALALSIFLISIYNFDQNFSNLDDKLLHVVMYVLLAAITFTASKKTKSYILFFVLILIGVATEVTQMLFGLRNFEYVDIIANSLGVLIGFVFYYISEKYLKKTQ
;
A
#
# COMPACT_ATOMS: atom_id res chain seq x y z
N MET A 1 -11.33 12.31 -3.47
CA MET A 1 -11.85 11.64 -2.28
C MET A 1 -12.22 12.61 -1.17
N ALA A 2 -11.26 13.30 -0.57
CA ALA A 2 -11.57 14.29 0.46
C ALA A 2 -12.61 15.33 0.01
N ALA A 3 -12.56 15.81 -1.24
CA ALA A 3 -13.54 16.76 -1.76
C ALA A 3 -14.98 16.20 -1.80
N ALA A 4 -15.15 14.93 -2.08
CA ALA A 4 -16.47 14.29 -2.07
C ALA A 4 -16.99 14.13 -0.63
N LEU A 5 -16.13 13.73 0.32
CA LEU A 5 -16.44 13.72 1.75
C LEU A 5 -16.91 15.11 2.23
N TYR A 6 -16.19 16.17 1.85
CA TYR A 6 -16.52 17.53 2.27
C TYR A 6 -17.89 17.98 1.77
N LYS A 7 -18.25 17.59 0.54
CA LYS A 7 -19.56 17.86 -0.03
C LYS A 7 -20.69 17.14 0.72
N GLU A 8 -20.46 15.85 1.07
CA GLU A 8 -21.45 15.06 1.82
C GLU A 8 -21.62 15.53 3.27
N THR A 9 -20.56 16.02 3.88
CA THR A 9 -20.59 16.55 5.27
C THR A 9 -20.91 18.04 5.36
N ALA A 10 -21.27 18.68 4.25
CA ALA A 10 -21.50 20.14 4.15
C ALA A 10 -20.29 20.99 4.61
N LEU A 11 -19.08 20.49 4.38
CA LEU A 11 -17.79 21.15 4.65
C LEU A 11 -17.13 21.66 3.36
N ASP A 12 -17.90 21.91 2.32
CA ASP A 12 -17.43 22.34 0.99
C ASP A 12 -17.54 23.86 0.78
N ASP A 13 -17.72 24.62 1.85
CA ASP A 13 -17.70 26.10 1.81
C ASP A 13 -16.37 26.59 1.19
N PRO A 14 -16.41 27.43 0.12
CA PRO A 14 -15.21 27.96 -0.52
C PRO A 14 -14.23 28.65 0.44
N SER A 15 -14.73 29.40 1.42
CA SER A 15 -13.91 30.08 2.43
C SER A 15 -13.17 29.09 3.33
N LEU A 16 -13.83 27.99 3.70
CA LEU A 16 -13.24 26.91 4.50
C LEU A 16 -12.18 26.14 3.71
N LEU A 17 -12.43 25.89 2.42
CA LEU A 17 -11.45 25.22 1.54
C LEU A 17 -10.22 26.09 1.29
N GLU A 18 -10.41 27.40 1.16
CA GLU A 18 -9.29 28.35 1.04
C GLU A 18 -8.45 28.37 2.33
N MET A 19 -9.10 28.48 3.48
CA MET A 19 -8.43 28.43 4.79
C MET A 19 -7.66 27.13 4.99
N LYS A 20 -8.25 25.99 4.65
CA LYS A 20 -7.58 24.68 4.64
C LYS A 20 -6.30 24.73 3.78
N SER A 21 -6.35 25.34 2.60
CA SER A 21 -5.21 25.39 1.67
C SER A 21 -4.03 26.14 2.28
N TYR A 22 -4.27 27.27 2.96
CA TYR A 22 -3.26 28.02 3.70
C TYR A 22 -2.64 27.19 4.84
N PHE A 23 -3.48 26.53 5.64
CA PHE A 23 -2.97 25.68 6.73
C PHE A 23 -2.21 24.49 6.22
N ASN A 24 -2.63 23.87 5.13
CA ASN A 24 -1.92 22.75 4.52
C ASN A 24 -0.56 23.17 3.93
N PHE A 25 -0.46 24.36 3.37
CA PHE A 25 0.82 24.92 2.94
C PHE A 25 1.81 25.02 4.10
N ILE A 26 1.40 25.57 5.23
CA ILE A 26 2.24 25.66 6.45
C ILE A 26 2.56 24.23 6.96
N ALA A 27 1.57 23.36 7.03
CA ALA A 27 1.70 21.97 7.51
C ALA A 27 2.76 21.19 6.70
N THR A 28 2.87 21.45 5.39
CA THR A 28 3.87 20.81 4.53
C THR A 28 5.29 21.12 4.99
N PHE A 29 5.59 22.37 5.28
CA PHE A 29 6.91 22.76 5.78
C PHE A 29 7.18 22.25 7.19
N VAL A 30 6.17 22.28 8.06
CA VAL A 30 6.26 21.75 9.42
C VAL A 30 6.56 20.25 9.38
N GLY A 31 5.81 19.47 8.59
CA GLY A 31 6.02 18.05 8.43
C GLY A 31 7.40 17.70 7.89
N ALA A 32 7.84 18.41 6.85
CA ALA A 32 9.18 18.25 6.29
C ALA A 32 10.29 18.59 7.31
N GLY A 33 10.13 19.67 8.06
CA GLY A 33 11.09 20.08 9.10
C GLY A 33 11.19 19.05 10.22
N ILE A 34 10.05 18.54 10.71
CA ILE A 34 10.01 17.47 11.74
C ILE A 34 10.67 16.20 11.18
N ALA A 35 10.46 15.85 9.91
CA ALA A 35 11.09 14.68 9.29
C ALA A 35 12.61 14.79 9.28
N LEU A 36 13.16 15.92 8.89
CA LEU A 36 14.62 16.16 8.89
C LEU A 36 15.21 16.04 10.30
N LEU A 37 14.53 16.59 11.32
CA LEU A 37 14.95 16.45 12.70
C LEU A 37 14.85 14.98 13.17
N SER A 38 13.77 14.30 12.83
CA SER A 38 13.57 12.89 13.16
C SER A 38 14.67 12.01 12.55
N ILE A 39 14.99 12.19 11.27
CA ILE A 39 16.05 11.45 10.59
C ILE A 39 17.41 11.69 11.26
N LYS A 40 17.68 12.95 11.62
CA LYS A 40 18.94 13.33 12.29
C LYS A 40 19.12 12.66 13.65
N TYR A 41 18.06 12.61 14.47
CA TYR A 41 18.15 12.15 15.87
C TYR A 41 17.72 10.68 16.07
N LEU A 42 16.74 10.18 15.31
CA LEU A 42 16.16 8.85 15.49
C LEU A 42 16.59 7.84 14.40
N LYS A 43 17.35 8.28 13.38
CA LYS A 43 17.69 7.50 12.19
C LYS A 43 16.49 7.21 11.28
N ILE A 44 16.79 6.90 10.01
CA ILE A 44 15.80 6.77 8.94
C ILE A 44 14.74 5.67 9.22
N ASN A 45 15.14 4.51 9.77
CA ASN A 45 14.24 3.38 9.98
C ASN A 45 13.14 3.70 11.02
N ILE A 46 13.52 4.37 12.12
CA ILE A 46 12.57 4.79 13.14
C ILE A 46 11.68 5.91 12.60
N SER A 47 12.25 6.85 11.86
CA SER A 47 11.50 7.94 11.23
C SER A 47 10.47 7.41 10.23
N MET A 48 10.81 6.41 9.42
CA MET A 48 9.86 5.74 8.52
C MET A 48 8.73 5.04 9.29
N LEU A 49 9.06 4.34 10.38
CA LEU A 49 8.05 3.71 11.24
C LEU A 49 7.09 4.75 11.83
N LEU A 50 7.61 5.87 12.33
CA LEU A 50 6.78 6.98 12.83
C LEU A 50 5.89 7.55 11.74
N GLY A 51 6.41 7.74 10.53
CA GLY A 51 5.64 8.19 9.37
C GLY A 51 4.48 7.25 9.04
N ALA A 52 4.74 5.94 8.99
CA ALA A 52 3.72 4.95 8.72
C ALA A 52 2.61 4.95 9.80
N ILE A 53 2.98 5.09 11.08
CA ILE A 53 2.02 5.21 12.19
C ILE A 53 1.21 6.50 12.08
N LEU A 54 1.84 7.63 11.75
CA LEU A 54 1.14 8.90 11.57
C LEU A 54 0.11 8.82 10.45
N VAL A 55 0.46 8.28 9.27
CA VAL A 55 -0.48 8.12 8.14
C VAL A 55 -1.62 7.18 8.50
N LEU A 56 -1.36 6.07 9.20
CA LEU A 56 -2.39 5.18 9.69
C LEU A 56 -3.36 5.94 10.61
N SER A 57 -2.83 6.71 11.55
CA SER A 57 -3.64 7.46 12.52
C SER A 57 -4.51 8.52 11.85
N THR A 58 -3.98 9.25 10.86
CA THR A 58 -4.74 10.29 10.15
C THR A 58 -5.86 9.71 9.30
N ASN A 59 -5.67 8.54 8.68
CA ASN A 59 -6.76 7.84 7.99
C ASN A 59 -7.92 7.49 8.94
N ILE A 60 -7.63 7.03 10.16
CA ILE A 60 -8.66 6.78 11.17
C ILE A 60 -9.35 8.10 11.60
N LEU A 61 -8.61 9.20 11.72
CA LEU A 61 -9.18 10.50 12.04
C LEU A 61 -10.15 11.01 10.96
N PHE A 62 -9.99 10.66 9.69
CA PHE A 62 -10.99 10.97 8.67
C PHE A 62 -12.32 10.23 8.87
N SER A 63 -12.30 9.00 9.41
CA SER A 63 -13.54 8.31 9.82
C SER A 63 -14.25 9.04 10.95
N TYR A 64 -13.49 9.58 11.90
CA TYR A 64 -14.03 10.40 12.97
C TYR A 64 -14.63 11.73 12.43
N LEU A 65 -13.98 12.36 11.43
CA LEU A 65 -14.49 13.56 10.78
C LEU A 65 -15.86 13.32 10.14
N TYR A 66 -16.05 12.16 9.52
CA TYR A 66 -17.35 11.79 8.94
C TYR A 66 -18.45 11.68 9.98
N LEU A 67 -18.15 11.11 11.16
CA LEU A 67 -19.14 10.98 12.24
C LEU A 67 -19.41 12.30 12.99
N ASN A 68 -18.43 13.18 13.07
CA ASN A 68 -18.47 14.44 13.81
C ASN A 68 -18.01 15.61 12.93
N PRO A 69 -18.75 15.96 11.88
CA PRO A 69 -18.38 17.03 10.99
C PRO A 69 -18.46 18.39 11.70
N SER A 70 -17.32 19.06 11.80
CA SER A 70 -17.24 20.44 12.30
C SER A 70 -16.07 21.17 11.63
N TYR A 71 -16.13 22.47 11.54
CA TYR A 71 -15.07 23.30 10.95
C TYR A 71 -13.73 23.10 11.64
N LEU A 72 -13.72 22.98 12.98
CA LEU A 72 -12.51 22.77 13.74
C LEU A 72 -11.90 21.39 13.45
N ASN A 73 -12.69 20.32 13.47
CA ASN A 73 -12.26 18.98 13.15
C ASN A 73 -11.73 18.89 11.72
N PHE A 74 -12.43 19.54 10.78
CA PHE A 74 -12.04 19.59 9.39
C PHE A 74 -10.62 20.17 9.21
N ILE A 75 -10.38 21.38 9.76
CA ILE A 75 -9.07 22.03 9.62
C ILE A 75 -7.98 21.25 10.36
N SER A 76 -8.25 20.82 11.60
CA SER A 76 -7.27 20.14 12.43
C SER A 76 -6.85 18.80 11.82
N ILE A 77 -7.81 17.99 11.35
CA ILE A 77 -7.52 16.68 10.76
C ILE A 77 -6.75 16.83 9.44
N ASN A 78 -7.16 17.78 8.58
CA ASN A 78 -6.43 18.05 7.33
C ASN A 78 -5.02 18.57 7.60
N PHE A 79 -4.83 19.41 8.61
CA PHE A 79 -3.52 19.92 9.00
C PHE A 79 -2.61 18.77 9.49
N LEU A 80 -3.10 17.91 10.38
CA LEU A 80 -2.36 16.75 10.88
C LEU A 80 -2.04 15.76 9.76
N ASP A 81 -2.99 15.50 8.86
CA ASP A 81 -2.79 14.61 7.72
C ASP A 81 -1.72 15.13 6.77
N THR A 82 -1.73 16.43 6.49
CA THR A 82 -0.70 17.06 5.65
C THR A 82 0.68 17.00 6.31
N ILE A 83 0.78 17.19 7.62
CA ILE A 83 2.04 16.97 8.36
C ILE A 83 2.50 15.52 8.21
N ALA A 84 1.61 14.55 8.44
CA ALA A 84 1.94 13.12 8.36
C ALA A 84 2.41 12.72 6.96
N GLN A 85 1.71 13.18 5.91
CA GLN A 85 2.07 12.91 4.53
C GLN A 85 3.41 13.54 4.14
N SER A 86 3.63 14.81 4.50
CA SER A 86 4.88 15.51 4.21
C SER A 86 6.06 14.90 4.96
N PHE A 87 5.88 14.58 6.24
CA PHE A 87 6.87 13.85 7.05
C PHE A 87 7.25 12.52 6.40
N THR A 88 6.26 11.71 6.04
CA THR A 88 6.46 10.39 5.44
C THR A 88 7.13 10.49 4.07
N ALA A 89 6.75 11.47 3.26
CA ALA A 89 7.36 11.70 1.94
C ALA A 89 8.85 12.00 2.04
N VAL A 90 9.26 12.88 2.96
CA VAL A 90 10.69 13.21 3.18
C VAL A 90 11.46 12.00 3.67
N CYS A 91 10.93 11.26 4.66
CA CYS A 91 11.57 10.04 5.14
C CYS A 91 11.72 9.01 4.02
N PHE A 92 10.68 8.83 3.21
CA PHE A 92 10.67 7.86 2.13
C PHE A 92 11.65 8.22 1.00
N ILE A 93 11.69 9.49 0.58
CA ILE A 93 12.65 9.95 -0.42
C ILE A 93 14.09 9.77 0.08
N THR A 94 14.36 10.12 1.33
CA THR A 94 15.69 9.92 1.95
C THR A 94 16.07 8.45 1.95
N PHE A 95 15.14 7.57 2.33
CA PHE A 95 15.34 6.13 2.30
C PHE A 95 15.62 5.61 0.88
N LEU A 96 14.87 6.06 -0.14
CA LEU A 96 15.15 5.69 -1.54
C LEU A 96 16.53 6.12 -1.99
N VAL A 97 16.97 7.33 -1.60
CA VAL A 97 18.31 7.84 -1.95
C VAL A 97 19.41 7.00 -1.30
N ASP A 98 19.21 6.55 -0.06
CA ASP A 98 20.17 5.67 0.65
C ASP A 98 20.28 4.27 0.02
N LEU A 99 19.24 3.83 -0.72
CA LEU A 99 19.23 2.54 -1.42
C LEU A 99 20.01 2.55 -2.75
N ILE A 100 20.29 3.71 -3.30
CA ILE A 100 20.78 3.87 -4.67
C ILE A 100 22.30 3.74 -4.73
N ASN A 101 22.78 2.90 -5.66
CA ASN A 101 24.19 2.81 -5.94
C ASN A 101 24.65 4.04 -6.76
N ARG A 102 25.70 4.72 -6.30
CA ARG A 102 26.22 5.97 -6.90
C ARG A 102 26.59 5.85 -8.41
N LYS A 103 26.81 4.63 -8.92
CA LYS A 103 27.14 4.41 -10.34
C LYS A 103 25.93 4.45 -11.28
N PHE A 104 24.71 4.22 -10.79
CA PHE A 104 23.49 4.09 -11.59
C PHE A 104 22.31 4.88 -11.01
N THR A 105 22.60 6.03 -10.40
CA THR A 105 21.65 6.79 -9.58
C THR A 105 20.33 7.14 -10.28
N ALA A 106 20.37 7.67 -11.50
CA ALA A 106 19.17 8.14 -12.19
C ALA A 106 18.22 7.00 -12.57
N ILE A 107 18.75 5.90 -13.11
CA ILE A 107 17.95 4.74 -13.56
C ILE A 107 17.33 4.01 -12.36
N GLN A 108 18.13 3.80 -11.31
CA GLN A 108 17.65 3.12 -10.10
C GLN A 108 16.60 3.94 -9.36
N TYR A 109 16.80 5.26 -9.26
CA TYR A 109 15.80 6.14 -8.65
C TYR A 109 14.50 6.15 -9.45
N ALA A 110 14.57 6.31 -10.77
CA ALA A 110 13.38 6.29 -11.63
C ALA A 110 12.61 4.97 -11.50
N PHE A 111 13.32 3.84 -11.48
CA PHE A 111 12.71 2.51 -11.32
C PHE A 111 12.03 2.36 -9.95
N LEU A 112 12.74 2.67 -8.86
CA LEU A 112 12.19 2.58 -7.50
C LEU A 112 11.02 3.54 -7.29
N ALA A 113 11.12 4.78 -7.79
CA ALA A 113 10.03 5.75 -7.73
C ALA A 113 8.80 5.26 -8.51
N SER A 114 8.98 4.68 -9.69
CA SER A 114 7.89 4.12 -10.49
C SER A 114 7.18 2.96 -9.80
N LEU A 115 7.93 2.07 -9.14
CA LEU A 115 7.35 0.96 -8.35
C LEU A 115 6.41 1.43 -7.24
N VAL A 116 6.60 2.64 -6.74
CA VAL A 116 5.75 3.21 -5.69
C VAL A 116 4.61 4.04 -6.27
N ILE A 117 4.90 4.88 -7.28
CA ILE A 117 3.93 5.80 -7.86
C ILE A 117 2.83 5.04 -8.61
N VAL A 118 3.19 4.03 -9.41
CA VAL A 118 2.24 3.30 -10.28
C VAL A 118 1.16 2.58 -9.46
N PRO A 119 1.47 1.74 -8.45
CA PRO A 119 0.45 1.12 -7.61
C PRO A 119 -0.41 2.14 -6.86
N GLY A 120 0.22 3.19 -6.33
CA GLY A 120 -0.48 4.27 -5.64
C GLY A 120 -1.47 5.01 -6.55
N THR A 121 -1.13 5.21 -7.83
CA THR A 121 -2.02 5.86 -8.80
C THR A 121 -3.20 4.94 -9.17
N ILE A 122 -2.96 3.63 -9.34
CA ILE A 122 -4.01 2.64 -9.60
C ILE A 122 -5.01 2.60 -8.43
N ILE A 123 -4.51 2.50 -7.19
CA ILE A 123 -5.36 2.48 -5.99
C ILE A 123 -6.16 3.79 -5.88
N LYS A 124 -5.54 4.94 -6.12
CA LYS A 124 -6.23 6.23 -6.13
C LYS A 124 -7.30 6.31 -7.23
N GLY A 125 -7.04 5.78 -8.42
CA GLY A 125 -8.00 5.72 -9.51
C GLY A 125 -9.21 4.84 -9.19
N SER A 126 -8.99 3.71 -8.52
CA SER A 126 -10.05 2.76 -8.12
C SER A 126 -10.83 3.20 -6.87
N SER A 127 -10.38 4.24 -6.21
CA SER A 127 -10.90 4.66 -4.92
C SER A 127 -12.35 5.13 -4.93
N GLY A 128 -12.85 5.66 -6.07
CA GLY A 128 -14.26 6.02 -6.24
C GLY A 128 -15.18 4.80 -6.13
N PHE A 129 -14.85 3.72 -6.83
CA PHE A 129 -15.60 2.47 -6.77
C PHE A 129 -15.62 1.87 -5.34
N ILE A 130 -14.46 1.90 -4.67
CA ILE A 130 -14.37 1.41 -3.29
C ILE A 130 -15.26 2.26 -2.36
N LEU A 131 -15.27 3.57 -2.56
CA LEU A 131 -16.06 4.49 -1.76
C LEU A 131 -17.59 4.29 -1.96
N GLU A 132 -18.03 4.08 -3.20
CA GLU A 132 -19.44 3.82 -3.52
C GLU A 132 -19.94 2.52 -2.86
N GLY A 133 -19.09 1.48 -2.79
CA GLY A 133 -19.45 0.22 -2.14
C GLY A 133 -19.43 0.25 -0.61
N PHE A 134 -18.52 1.01 0.00
CA PHE A 134 -18.27 0.94 1.46
C PHE A 134 -18.83 2.13 2.25
N GLY A 135 -19.12 3.24 1.59
CA GLY A 135 -19.34 4.51 2.25
C GLY A 135 -18.08 5.11 2.89
N TYR A 136 -18.14 6.39 3.25
CA TYR A 136 -16.97 7.15 3.71
C TYR A 136 -16.34 6.60 5.00
N TYR A 137 -17.18 6.23 5.97
CA TYR A 137 -16.67 5.72 7.25
C TYR A 137 -15.82 4.47 7.09
N ASN A 138 -16.39 3.44 6.46
CA ASN A 138 -15.68 2.17 6.26
C ASN A 138 -14.51 2.30 5.31
N PHE A 139 -14.61 3.17 4.31
CA PHE A 139 -13.52 3.48 3.40
C PHE A 139 -12.27 3.98 4.14
N PHE A 140 -12.40 4.94 5.04
CA PHE A 140 -11.25 5.47 5.77
C PHE A 140 -10.70 4.46 6.80
N ILE A 141 -11.55 3.66 7.43
CA ILE A 141 -11.09 2.53 8.26
C ILE A 141 -10.30 1.53 7.42
N LEU A 142 -10.80 1.16 6.24
CA LEU A 142 -10.09 0.26 5.31
C LEU A 142 -8.72 0.82 4.92
N MET A 143 -8.62 2.12 4.59
CA MET A 143 -7.34 2.77 4.29
C MET A 143 -6.37 2.74 5.49
N GLY A 144 -6.88 2.88 6.71
CA GLY A 144 -6.12 2.70 7.94
C GLY A 144 -5.61 1.25 8.07
N VAL A 145 -6.48 0.26 7.87
CA VAL A 145 -6.11 -1.17 7.92
C VAL A 145 -5.05 -1.50 6.87
N LEU A 146 -5.19 -0.98 5.64
CA LEU A 146 -4.19 -1.16 4.56
C LEU A 146 -2.84 -0.50 4.85
N ALA A 147 -2.76 0.44 5.79
CA ALA A 147 -1.49 0.99 6.25
C ALA A 147 -0.76 0.08 7.26
N ILE A 148 -1.43 -0.91 7.89
CA ILE A 148 -0.81 -1.82 8.86
C ILE A 148 0.38 -2.59 8.27
N PRO A 149 0.32 -3.17 7.06
CA PRO A 149 1.47 -3.83 6.44
C PRO A 149 2.69 -2.92 6.34
N SER A 150 2.52 -1.62 6.02
CA SER A 150 3.65 -0.68 5.96
C SER A 150 4.26 -0.42 7.34
N VAL A 151 3.44 -0.33 8.39
CA VAL A 151 3.92 -0.21 9.79
C VAL A 151 4.71 -1.46 10.17
N CYS A 152 4.17 -2.66 9.90
CA CYS A 152 4.86 -3.92 10.18
C CYS A 152 6.19 -4.02 9.44
N LEU A 153 6.23 -3.64 8.17
CA LEU A 153 7.46 -3.65 7.37
C LEU A 153 8.50 -2.68 7.91
N CYS A 154 8.11 -1.46 8.25
CA CYS A 154 9.01 -0.48 8.83
C CYS A 154 9.56 -0.95 10.20
N TYR A 155 8.74 -1.65 10.99
CA TYR A 155 9.17 -2.24 12.27
C TYR A 155 10.15 -3.40 12.07
N LEU A 156 9.91 -4.26 11.09
CA LEU A 156 10.74 -5.43 10.77
C LEU A 156 12.01 -5.06 10.00
N LEU A 157 12.13 -3.82 9.52
CA LEU A 157 13.29 -3.37 8.75
C LEU A 157 14.56 -3.44 9.63
N PRO A 158 15.53 -4.31 9.33
CA PRO A 158 16.73 -4.45 10.17
C PRO A 158 17.52 -3.13 10.18
N ARG A 159 18.07 -2.78 11.33
CA ARG A 159 18.82 -1.53 11.54
C ARG A 159 20.12 -1.43 10.70
N ASN A 160 20.61 -2.57 10.17
CA ASN A 160 21.84 -2.68 9.38
C ASN A 160 21.57 -3.40 8.06
N LEU A 161 20.51 -3.04 7.35
CA LEU A 161 20.20 -3.63 6.07
C LEU A 161 21.20 -3.13 5.02
N GLU A 162 22.08 -4.00 4.55
CA GLU A 162 22.59 -3.89 3.19
C GLU A 162 21.40 -4.21 2.27
N LEU A 163 20.69 -3.18 1.86
CA LEU A 163 19.52 -3.31 0.98
C LEU A 163 20.03 -3.63 -0.42
N ASN A 164 20.22 -4.90 -0.70
CA ASN A 164 20.33 -5.35 -2.06
C ASN A 164 18.92 -5.49 -2.69
N PHE A 165 18.86 -5.47 -4.01
CA PHE A 165 17.61 -5.55 -4.77
C PHE A 165 16.75 -6.76 -4.36
N GLU A 166 17.36 -7.89 -4.04
CA GLU A 166 16.69 -9.12 -3.59
C GLU A 166 15.92 -8.92 -2.28
N ASN A 167 16.54 -8.25 -1.30
CA ASN A 167 15.90 -7.97 -0.01
C ASN A 167 14.73 -7.00 -0.15
N ILE A 168 14.87 -5.97 -1.00
CA ILE A 168 13.76 -5.04 -1.30
C ILE A 168 12.58 -5.79 -1.90
N MET A 169 12.82 -6.66 -2.89
CA MET A 169 11.77 -7.45 -3.51
C MET A 169 11.08 -8.40 -2.53
N LYS A 170 11.81 -9.00 -1.57
CA LYS A 170 11.22 -9.81 -0.49
C LYS A 170 10.28 -9.00 0.38
N ILE A 171 10.70 -7.81 0.77
CA ILE A 171 9.89 -6.89 1.58
C ILE A 171 8.60 -6.52 0.83
N ILE A 172 8.70 -6.15 -0.45
CA ILE A 172 7.54 -5.83 -1.30
C ILE A 172 6.61 -7.05 -1.43
N SER A 173 7.16 -8.25 -1.62
CA SER A 173 6.38 -9.49 -1.70
C SER A 173 5.58 -9.77 -0.43
N ILE A 174 6.20 -9.61 0.75
CA ILE A 174 5.52 -9.79 2.04
C ILE A 174 4.43 -8.73 2.23
N ALA A 175 4.72 -7.46 1.91
CA ALA A 175 3.74 -6.39 2.00
C ALA A 175 2.52 -6.65 1.11
N LEU A 176 2.77 -7.08 -0.12
CA LEU A 176 1.70 -7.39 -1.08
C LEU A 176 0.87 -8.58 -0.60
N ALA A 177 1.50 -9.65 -0.10
CA ALA A 177 0.78 -10.80 0.45
C ALA A 177 -0.10 -10.42 1.64
N LEU A 178 0.42 -9.60 2.58
CA LEU A 178 -0.35 -9.08 3.71
C LEU A 178 -1.51 -8.18 3.25
N SER A 179 -1.29 -7.33 2.25
CA SER A 179 -2.33 -6.45 1.70
C SER A 179 -3.44 -7.27 1.04
N ILE A 180 -3.10 -8.28 0.24
CA ILE A 180 -4.07 -9.20 -0.38
C ILE A 180 -4.89 -9.92 0.71
N PHE A 181 -4.23 -10.43 1.75
CA PHE A 181 -4.89 -11.10 2.86
C PHE A 181 -5.86 -10.18 3.61
N LEU A 182 -5.46 -8.95 3.92
CA LEU A 182 -6.31 -7.97 4.60
C LEU A 182 -7.50 -7.53 3.74
N ILE A 183 -7.28 -7.30 2.44
CA ILE A 183 -8.37 -6.96 1.50
C ILE A 183 -9.36 -8.13 1.39
N SER A 184 -8.87 -9.37 1.36
CA SER A 184 -9.73 -10.54 1.24
C SER A 184 -10.61 -10.79 2.48
N ILE A 185 -10.18 -10.37 3.68
CA ILE A 185 -11.00 -10.44 4.90
C ILE A 185 -12.12 -9.39 4.88
N TYR A 186 -11.96 -8.32 4.13
CA TYR A 186 -12.96 -7.27 4.06
C TYR A 186 -14.07 -7.64 3.08
N ASN A 187 -15.33 -7.60 3.54
CA ASN A 187 -16.49 -7.93 2.72
C ASN A 187 -16.82 -6.78 1.77
N PHE A 188 -16.43 -6.92 0.50
CA PHE A 188 -16.87 -6.00 -0.55
C PHE A 188 -18.33 -6.27 -0.86
N ASP A 189 -19.23 -5.33 -0.58
CA ASP A 189 -20.62 -5.43 -0.98
C ASP A 189 -20.71 -5.68 -2.51
N GLN A 190 -21.60 -6.60 -2.88
CA GLN A 190 -21.66 -7.41 -4.10
C GLN A 190 -21.96 -6.64 -5.41
N ASN A 191 -21.38 -5.49 -5.66
CA ASN A 191 -21.58 -4.75 -6.91
C ASN A 191 -20.60 -5.11 -8.03
N PHE A 192 -19.64 -6.01 -7.78
CA PHE A 192 -18.78 -6.52 -8.82
C PHE A 192 -19.44 -7.67 -9.58
N SER A 193 -19.33 -7.69 -10.90
CA SER A 193 -19.72 -8.89 -11.64
C SER A 193 -18.81 -10.05 -11.25
N ASN A 194 -19.32 -11.28 -11.25
CA ASN A 194 -18.53 -12.48 -10.93
C ASN A 194 -17.24 -12.59 -11.77
N LEU A 195 -17.26 -12.06 -13.00
CA LEU A 195 -16.11 -12.08 -13.89
C LEU A 195 -15.01 -11.08 -13.45
N ASP A 196 -15.42 -9.89 -13.03
CA ASP A 196 -14.47 -8.84 -12.58
C ASP A 196 -13.75 -9.26 -11.30
N ASP A 197 -14.46 -9.93 -10.40
CA ASP A 197 -13.92 -10.49 -9.18
C ASP A 197 -12.84 -11.55 -9.47
N LYS A 198 -13.13 -12.53 -10.33
CA LYS A 198 -12.15 -13.57 -10.71
C LYS A 198 -10.92 -12.99 -11.42
N LEU A 199 -11.12 -12.00 -12.28
CA LEU A 199 -10.01 -11.29 -12.94
C LEU A 199 -9.12 -10.58 -11.92
N LEU A 200 -9.71 -9.97 -10.90
CA LEU A 200 -8.97 -9.30 -9.81
C LEU A 200 -8.10 -10.31 -9.06
N HIS A 201 -8.63 -11.48 -8.69
CA HIS A 201 -7.87 -12.57 -8.08
C HIS A 201 -6.66 -12.97 -8.93
N VAL A 202 -6.87 -13.22 -10.22
CA VAL A 202 -5.77 -13.58 -11.15
C VAL A 202 -4.70 -12.49 -11.16
N VAL A 203 -5.06 -11.22 -11.36
CA VAL A 203 -4.10 -10.10 -11.46
C VAL A 203 -3.30 -9.92 -10.18
N MET A 204 -3.94 -9.99 -9.01
CA MET A 204 -3.27 -9.84 -7.73
C MET A 204 -2.25 -10.96 -7.49
N TYR A 205 -2.59 -12.20 -7.83
CA TYR A 205 -1.68 -13.34 -7.67
C TYR A 205 -0.60 -13.41 -8.75
N VAL A 206 -0.83 -12.88 -9.96
CA VAL A 206 0.24 -12.67 -10.98
C VAL A 206 1.32 -11.74 -10.43
N LEU A 207 0.92 -10.59 -9.90
CA LEU A 207 1.84 -9.60 -9.33
C LEU A 207 2.60 -10.16 -8.12
N LEU A 208 1.89 -10.79 -7.19
CA LEU A 208 2.49 -11.42 -6.02
C LEU A 208 3.51 -12.49 -6.42
N ALA A 209 3.18 -13.37 -7.35
CA ALA A 209 4.06 -14.43 -7.81
C ALA A 209 5.29 -13.86 -8.53
N ALA A 210 5.10 -12.95 -9.49
CA ALA A 210 6.21 -12.35 -10.23
C ALA A 210 7.24 -11.69 -9.30
N ILE A 211 6.77 -10.94 -8.29
CA ILE A 211 7.65 -10.28 -7.30
C ILE A 211 8.31 -11.32 -6.40
N THR A 212 7.56 -12.32 -5.90
CA THR A 212 8.09 -13.34 -4.98
C THR A 212 9.18 -14.19 -5.64
N PHE A 213 8.98 -14.63 -6.87
CA PHE A 213 9.99 -15.40 -7.62
C PHE A 213 11.24 -14.57 -7.91
N THR A 214 11.07 -13.29 -8.25
CA THR A 214 12.20 -12.37 -8.47
C THR A 214 12.99 -12.11 -7.18
N ALA A 215 12.30 -12.03 -6.05
CA ALA A 215 12.87 -11.77 -4.74
C ALA A 215 13.64 -12.93 -4.13
N SER A 216 13.33 -14.17 -4.53
CA SER A 216 13.77 -15.37 -3.80
C SER A 216 14.55 -16.34 -4.68
N LYS A 217 15.51 -15.84 -5.46
CA LYS A 217 16.33 -16.62 -6.41
C LYS A 217 17.05 -17.82 -5.78
N LYS A 218 17.37 -17.75 -4.48
CA LYS A 218 18.03 -18.85 -3.74
C LYS A 218 17.07 -19.95 -3.31
N THR A 219 15.77 -19.68 -3.28
CA THR A 219 14.76 -20.67 -2.88
C THR A 219 14.30 -21.45 -4.11
N LYS A 220 14.13 -22.77 -3.95
CA LYS A 220 13.66 -23.61 -5.07
C LYS A 220 12.27 -23.16 -5.52
N SER A 221 12.10 -22.88 -6.80
CA SER A 221 10.88 -22.29 -7.38
C SER A 221 9.62 -23.08 -7.06
N TYR A 222 9.70 -24.42 -7.00
CA TYR A 222 8.54 -25.24 -6.66
C TYR A 222 8.04 -25.01 -5.22
N ILE A 223 8.94 -24.72 -4.27
CA ILE A 223 8.56 -24.41 -2.89
C ILE A 223 7.77 -23.10 -2.85
N LEU A 224 8.26 -22.07 -3.54
CA LEU A 224 7.56 -20.78 -3.64
C LEU A 224 6.20 -20.92 -4.31
N PHE A 225 6.11 -21.74 -5.35
CA PHE A 225 4.87 -22.03 -6.04
C PHE A 225 3.83 -22.62 -5.08
N PHE A 226 4.20 -23.65 -4.33
CA PHE A 226 3.29 -24.25 -3.35
C PHE A 226 2.93 -23.29 -2.20
N VAL A 227 3.88 -22.49 -1.71
CA VAL A 227 3.60 -21.50 -0.65
C VAL A 227 2.58 -20.48 -1.13
N LEU A 228 2.70 -19.97 -2.36
CA LEU A 228 1.76 -19.00 -2.91
C LEU A 228 0.35 -19.58 -3.10
N ILE A 229 0.25 -20.84 -3.54
CA ILE A 229 -1.05 -21.55 -3.61
C ILE A 229 -1.64 -21.71 -2.19
N LEU A 230 -0.82 -22.10 -1.21
CA LEU A 230 -1.28 -22.22 0.17
C LEU A 230 -1.78 -20.88 0.74
N ILE A 231 -1.15 -19.77 0.40
CA ILE A 231 -1.64 -18.43 0.75
C ILE A 231 -3.02 -18.20 0.12
N GLY A 232 -3.21 -18.57 -1.16
CA GLY A 232 -4.50 -18.46 -1.84
C GLY A 232 -5.61 -19.29 -1.18
N VAL A 233 -5.29 -20.52 -0.78
CA VAL A 233 -6.24 -21.36 -0.03
C VAL A 233 -6.52 -20.78 1.36
N ALA A 234 -5.49 -20.27 2.04
CA ALA A 234 -5.65 -19.69 3.38
C ALA A 234 -6.55 -18.44 3.36
N THR A 235 -6.45 -17.60 2.32
CA THR A 235 -7.35 -16.44 2.17
C THR A 235 -8.80 -16.88 2.06
N GLU A 236 -9.12 -17.88 1.23
CA GLU A 236 -10.48 -18.40 1.05
C GLU A 236 -11.05 -19.05 2.33
N VAL A 237 -10.22 -19.85 3.00
CA VAL A 237 -10.60 -20.48 4.28
C VAL A 237 -10.87 -19.41 5.35
N THR A 238 -10.07 -18.34 5.37
CA THR A 238 -10.26 -17.23 6.32
C THR A 238 -11.56 -16.49 6.05
N GLN A 239 -11.89 -16.19 4.79
CA GLN A 239 -13.17 -15.58 4.41
C GLN A 239 -14.36 -16.41 4.87
N MET A 240 -14.31 -17.72 4.68
CA MET A 240 -15.35 -18.65 5.14
C MET A 240 -15.47 -18.66 6.66
N LEU A 241 -14.36 -18.74 7.40
CA LEU A 241 -14.37 -18.85 8.87
C LEU A 241 -14.91 -17.59 9.53
N PHE A 242 -14.65 -16.41 8.97
CA PHE A 242 -15.18 -15.14 9.48
C PHE A 242 -16.60 -14.82 8.99
N GLY A 243 -17.22 -15.71 8.18
CA GLY A 243 -18.59 -15.55 7.67
C GLY A 243 -18.73 -14.36 6.71
N LEU A 244 -17.64 -13.92 6.11
CA LEU A 244 -17.59 -12.73 5.27
C LEU A 244 -18.02 -13.02 3.84
N ARG A 245 -17.76 -14.23 3.36
CA ARG A 245 -18.09 -14.70 2.02
C ARG A 245 -18.23 -16.22 1.99
N ASN A 246 -19.00 -16.76 1.05
CA ASN A 246 -19.05 -18.21 0.81
C ASN A 246 -17.73 -18.66 0.19
N PHE A 247 -17.27 -19.85 0.60
CA PHE A 247 -16.09 -20.48 0.02
C PHE A 247 -16.31 -20.81 -1.46
N GLU A 248 -15.49 -20.25 -2.33
CA GLU A 248 -15.58 -20.46 -3.77
C GLU A 248 -14.35 -21.18 -4.31
N TYR A 249 -14.51 -22.43 -4.79
CA TYR A 249 -13.43 -23.17 -5.44
C TYR A 249 -12.86 -22.45 -6.67
N VAL A 250 -13.68 -21.65 -7.34
CA VAL A 250 -13.27 -20.89 -8.53
C VAL A 250 -12.22 -19.83 -8.19
N ASP A 251 -12.28 -19.25 -6.98
CA ASP A 251 -11.30 -18.27 -6.50
C ASP A 251 -9.94 -18.92 -6.25
N ILE A 252 -9.91 -20.13 -5.71
CA ILE A 252 -8.66 -20.91 -5.59
C ILE A 252 -8.07 -21.21 -6.96
N ILE A 253 -8.90 -21.53 -7.95
CA ILE A 253 -8.45 -21.77 -9.33
C ILE A 253 -7.89 -20.46 -9.92
N ALA A 254 -8.57 -19.32 -9.73
CA ALA A 254 -8.14 -18.01 -10.20
C ALA A 254 -6.80 -17.60 -9.57
N ASN A 255 -6.65 -17.76 -8.25
CA ASN A 255 -5.41 -17.53 -7.51
C ASN A 255 -4.28 -18.40 -8.04
N SER A 256 -4.52 -19.70 -8.23
CA SER A 256 -3.53 -20.67 -8.74
C SER A 256 -3.10 -20.36 -10.17
N LEU A 257 -4.05 -19.93 -11.03
CA LEU A 257 -3.80 -19.49 -12.39
C LEU A 257 -2.92 -18.22 -12.40
N GLY A 258 -3.19 -17.28 -11.51
CA GLY A 258 -2.38 -16.10 -11.30
C GLY A 258 -0.93 -16.44 -10.92
N VAL A 259 -0.74 -17.37 -9.98
CA VAL A 259 0.58 -17.86 -9.59
C VAL A 259 1.33 -18.50 -10.77
N LEU A 260 0.64 -19.30 -11.58
CA LEU A 260 1.23 -19.95 -12.76
C LEU A 260 1.68 -18.91 -13.79
N ILE A 261 0.83 -17.94 -14.12
CA ILE A 261 1.17 -16.87 -15.07
C ILE A 261 2.36 -16.06 -14.56
N GLY A 262 2.37 -15.66 -13.28
CA GLY A 262 3.48 -14.93 -12.66
C GLY A 262 4.80 -15.73 -12.70
N PHE A 263 4.74 -17.05 -12.49
CA PHE A 263 5.89 -17.94 -12.63
C PHE A 263 6.43 -17.98 -14.07
N VAL A 264 5.54 -18.09 -15.06
CA VAL A 264 5.92 -18.09 -16.48
C VAL A 264 6.61 -16.76 -16.84
N PHE A 265 6.07 -15.63 -16.40
CA PHE A 265 6.72 -14.31 -16.60
C PHE A 265 8.12 -14.26 -16.02
N TYR A 266 8.28 -14.72 -14.77
CA TYR A 266 9.59 -14.80 -14.13
C TYR A 266 10.55 -15.68 -14.92
N TYR A 267 10.13 -16.89 -15.33
CA TYR A 267 10.97 -17.83 -16.05
C TYR A 267 11.43 -17.28 -17.41
N ILE A 268 10.53 -16.64 -18.14
CA ILE A 268 10.85 -16.00 -19.42
C ILE A 268 11.85 -14.87 -19.21
N SER A 269 11.61 -13.99 -18.23
CA SER A 269 12.50 -12.85 -17.92
C SER A 269 13.90 -13.30 -17.52
N GLU A 270 14.03 -14.35 -16.70
CA GLU A 270 15.32 -14.91 -16.29
C GLU A 270 16.09 -15.51 -17.49
N LYS A 271 15.40 -16.19 -18.39
CA LYS A 271 16.02 -16.78 -19.60
C LYS A 271 16.56 -15.70 -20.54
N TYR A 272 15.84 -14.58 -20.70
CA TYR A 272 16.29 -13.47 -21.55
C TYR A 272 17.48 -12.73 -20.93
N LEU A 273 17.45 -12.47 -19.61
CA LEU A 273 18.54 -11.79 -18.91
C LEU A 273 19.86 -12.59 -18.91
N LYS A 274 19.79 -13.92 -18.82
CA LYS A 274 20.98 -14.80 -18.93
C LYS A 274 21.57 -14.88 -20.35
N LYS A 275 20.83 -14.49 -21.38
CA LYS A 275 21.30 -14.50 -22.79
C LYS A 275 22.04 -13.20 -23.17
N THR A 276 21.87 -12.14 -22.38
CA THR A 276 22.45 -10.81 -22.60
C THR A 276 23.67 -10.52 -21.72
N GLN A 277 24.06 -11.46 -20.87
CA GLN A 277 25.32 -11.49 -20.13
C GLN A 277 26.30 -12.51 -20.73
#